data_bf6e5a7031338bca00cf8de41b0cacec
#
_entry.id   bf6e5a7031338bca00cf8de41b0cacec
#
_cell.length_a   1.000
_cell.length_b   1.000
_cell.length_c   1.000
_cell.angle_alpha   90.00
_cell.angle_beta   90.00
_cell.angle_gamma   90.00
#
_symmetry.space_group_name_H-M   'P 1'
#
loop_
_entity.id
_entity.type
_entity.pdbx_description
1 polymer ?
#
loop_
_entity_poly.entity_id
_entity_poly.type
_entity_poly.pdbx_seq_one_letter_code
_entity_poly.pdbx_strand_id
1 'polypeptide(L)'
;MVKKKKIVFFTGAGMSRESGLPTFRGEGGVWNEMDYEKVATLKSWYGRQRKDVKERRQAMLDFFNPMRRAILEHEPNEGHRIIAALENDFDVTVITQNGDDYHTRAGSTRVIYLHGEALKNASSANPSLSYPIDRNNPDIHLGDKAPDGSQLRPYVIYFDEDIDAGLWREAVKATKEADWFVVVGSTMLVYPAASLLAAIPDSCHMVVIDPGEVSLPEECYHGYSYVPEGASKGLFSFMEMLAKYERSRKFLDNYLRYGRPKPSVD
;
A
#
# COMPACT_ATOMS: atom_id res chain seq x y z
N MET A 1 23.74 21.76 -5.75
CA MET A 1 22.30 21.46 -5.80
C MET A 1 21.77 21.43 -4.37
N VAL A 2 20.69 22.11 -4.08
CA VAL A 2 20.04 22.02 -2.76
C VAL A 2 19.48 20.60 -2.63
N LYS A 3 19.75 19.93 -1.50
CA LYS A 3 19.22 18.58 -1.24
C LYS A 3 17.70 18.67 -1.13
N LYS A 4 16.99 17.87 -1.93
CA LYS A 4 15.51 17.76 -1.83
C LYS A 4 15.14 17.26 -0.44
N LYS A 5 14.06 17.80 0.14
CA LYS A 5 13.47 17.25 1.35
C LYS A 5 12.82 15.91 1.06
N LYS A 6 12.86 15.02 2.06
CA LYS A 6 12.38 13.65 1.98
C LYS A 6 10.98 13.53 2.54
N ILE A 7 10.06 13.05 1.73
CA ILE A 7 8.68 12.76 2.13
C ILE A 7 8.46 11.25 2.03
N VAL A 8 8.06 10.63 3.14
CA VAL A 8 7.62 9.25 3.16
C VAL A 8 6.10 9.23 3.29
N PHE A 9 5.44 8.60 2.32
CA PHE A 9 4.02 8.29 2.40
C PHE A 9 3.85 6.84 2.85
N PHE A 10 3.16 6.65 3.98
CA PHE A 10 2.76 5.33 4.47
C PHE A 10 1.28 5.14 4.17
N THR A 11 0.95 4.23 3.25
CA THR A 11 -0.42 4.11 2.75
C THR A 11 -1.06 2.77 3.09
N GLY A 12 -2.34 2.82 3.45
CA GLY A 12 -3.20 1.66 3.67
C GLY A 12 -4.40 1.64 2.73
N ALA A 13 -5.35 0.73 2.97
CA ALA A 13 -6.47 0.47 2.07
C ALA A 13 -7.37 1.70 1.83
N GLY A 14 -7.45 2.63 2.80
CA GLY A 14 -8.16 3.90 2.64
C GLY A 14 -7.62 4.76 1.50
N MET A 15 -6.34 4.62 1.13
CA MET A 15 -5.74 5.28 -0.02
C MET A 15 -6.42 4.90 -1.33
N SER A 16 -6.83 3.63 -1.48
CA SER A 16 -7.43 3.10 -2.71
C SER A 16 -8.96 3.06 -2.68
N ARG A 17 -9.59 3.50 -1.57
CA ARG A 17 -11.05 3.52 -1.43
C ARG A 17 -11.73 4.39 -2.49
N GLU A 18 -11.19 5.57 -2.76
CA GLU A 18 -11.71 6.49 -3.78
C GLU A 18 -11.50 5.97 -5.22
N SER A 19 -10.64 4.98 -5.40
CA SER A 19 -10.49 4.24 -6.66
C SER A 19 -11.55 3.15 -6.85
N GLY A 20 -12.37 2.85 -5.82
CA GLY A 20 -13.40 1.82 -5.87
C GLY A 20 -13.05 0.51 -5.16
N LEU A 21 -11.85 0.39 -4.57
CA LEU A 21 -11.50 -0.81 -3.80
C LEU A 21 -12.05 -0.73 -2.37
N PRO A 22 -12.55 -1.84 -1.80
CA PRO A 22 -13.01 -1.88 -0.42
C PRO A 22 -11.84 -1.72 0.56
N THR A 23 -12.11 -1.17 1.73
CA THR A 23 -11.18 -1.22 2.85
C THR A 23 -11.27 -2.56 3.57
N PHE A 24 -10.20 -2.97 4.29
CA PHE A 24 -10.22 -4.21 5.06
C PHE A 24 -10.93 -4.05 6.41
N ARG A 25 -10.84 -2.88 7.04
CA ARG A 25 -11.42 -2.56 8.35
C ARG A 25 -12.30 -1.31 8.26
N GLY A 26 -13.06 -1.05 9.34
CA GLY A 26 -13.99 0.08 9.41
C GLY A 26 -15.36 -0.25 8.84
N GLU A 27 -16.17 0.76 8.59
CA GLU A 27 -17.52 0.61 8.05
C GLU A 27 -17.46 0.02 6.62
N GLY A 28 -18.16 -1.10 6.39
CA GLY A 28 -18.11 -1.82 5.11
C GLY A 28 -16.77 -2.51 4.82
N GLY A 29 -15.91 -2.68 5.82
CA GLY A 29 -14.63 -3.36 5.64
C GLY A 29 -14.78 -4.86 5.40
N VAL A 30 -13.92 -5.41 4.56
CA VAL A 30 -13.95 -6.83 4.12
C VAL A 30 -13.93 -7.81 5.31
N TRP A 31 -13.16 -7.50 6.37
CA TRP A 31 -13.06 -8.37 7.54
C TRP A 31 -14.28 -8.35 8.46
N ASN A 32 -15.27 -7.48 8.22
CA ASN A 32 -16.55 -7.53 8.93
C ASN A 32 -17.43 -8.71 8.48
N GLU A 33 -17.25 -9.15 7.24
CA GLU A 33 -18.06 -10.22 6.62
C GLU A 33 -17.24 -11.50 6.39
N MET A 34 -15.92 -11.41 6.37
CA MET A 34 -15.02 -12.52 6.07
C MET A 34 -14.05 -12.80 7.22
N ASP A 35 -13.91 -14.07 7.54
CA ASP A 35 -12.94 -14.59 8.50
C ASP A 35 -11.55 -14.64 7.86
N TYR A 36 -10.71 -13.65 8.17
CA TYR A 36 -9.34 -13.55 7.63
C TYR A 36 -8.49 -14.79 7.96
N GLU A 37 -8.76 -15.48 9.07
CA GLU A 37 -8.04 -16.71 9.45
C GLU A 37 -8.22 -17.81 8.41
N LYS A 38 -9.34 -17.83 7.71
CA LYS A 38 -9.63 -18.83 6.65
C LYS A 38 -9.01 -18.47 5.30
N VAL A 39 -8.95 -17.16 4.98
CA VAL A 39 -8.67 -16.73 3.61
C VAL A 39 -7.36 -15.94 3.44
N ALA A 40 -6.66 -15.59 4.52
CA ALA A 40 -5.49 -14.72 4.42
C ALA A 40 -4.32 -15.10 5.35
N THR A 41 -4.26 -16.32 5.88
CA THR A 41 -3.16 -16.76 6.75
C THR A 41 -2.21 -17.75 6.09
N LEU A 42 -0.95 -17.73 6.52
CA LEU A 42 0.07 -18.71 6.10
C LEU A 42 -0.38 -20.16 6.39
N LYS A 43 -1.00 -20.36 7.56
CA LYS A 43 -1.58 -21.66 7.98
C LYS A 43 -2.67 -22.16 7.03
N SER A 44 -3.49 -21.27 6.48
CA SER A 44 -4.53 -21.64 5.53
C SER A 44 -3.94 -22.10 4.20
N TRP A 45 -2.83 -21.54 3.76
CA TRP A 45 -2.18 -21.99 2.53
C TRP A 45 -1.32 -23.25 2.70
N TYR A 46 -0.54 -23.35 3.79
CA TYR A 46 0.48 -24.39 3.98
C TYR A 46 0.11 -25.45 5.06
N GLY A 47 -1.03 -25.32 5.71
CA GLY A 47 -1.43 -26.16 6.86
C GLY A 47 -1.24 -27.66 6.63
N ARG A 48 -0.78 -28.35 7.67
CA ARG A 48 -0.27 -29.74 7.61
C ARG A 48 -1.32 -30.83 7.36
N GLN A 49 -2.60 -30.56 7.56
CA GLN A 49 -3.65 -31.57 7.35
C GLN A 49 -4.00 -31.66 5.86
N ARG A 50 -3.50 -32.72 5.21
CA ARG A 50 -3.68 -32.93 3.76
C ARG A 50 -5.13 -32.93 3.28
N LYS A 51 -6.06 -33.33 4.15
CA LYS A 51 -7.49 -33.51 3.78
C LYS A 51 -8.15 -32.18 3.41
N ASP A 52 -7.76 -31.07 4.04
CA ASP A 52 -8.43 -29.77 3.87
C ASP A 52 -7.59 -28.73 3.11
N VAL A 53 -6.36 -29.07 2.67
CA VAL A 53 -5.47 -28.12 1.98
C VAL A 53 -6.08 -27.61 0.68
N LYS A 54 -6.73 -28.49 -0.08
CA LYS A 54 -7.39 -28.10 -1.33
C LYS A 54 -8.50 -27.09 -1.09
N GLU A 55 -9.38 -27.38 -0.11
CA GLU A 55 -10.51 -26.52 0.22
C GLU A 55 -10.07 -25.16 0.74
N ARG A 56 -9.06 -25.13 1.63
CA ARG A 56 -8.51 -23.87 2.15
C ARG A 56 -7.83 -23.03 1.06
N ARG A 57 -7.02 -23.67 0.20
CA ARG A 57 -6.41 -22.96 -0.94
C ARG A 57 -7.45 -22.43 -1.91
N GLN A 58 -8.50 -23.21 -2.17
CA GLN A 58 -9.61 -22.74 -3.00
C GLN A 58 -10.27 -21.52 -2.38
N ALA A 59 -10.62 -21.55 -1.08
CA ALA A 59 -11.20 -20.40 -0.38
C ALA A 59 -10.31 -19.15 -0.45
N MET A 60 -8.97 -19.31 -0.33
CA MET A 60 -8.03 -18.22 -0.50
C MET A 60 -8.01 -17.69 -1.94
N LEU A 61 -8.05 -18.56 -2.94
CA LEU A 61 -8.11 -18.14 -4.35
C LEU A 61 -9.43 -17.45 -4.67
N ASP A 62 -10.54 -17.95 -4.12
CA ASP A 62 -11.87 -17.34 -4.26
C ASP A 62 -11.94 -15.94 -3.62
N PHE A 63 -11.09 -15.68 -2.62
CA PHE A 63 -10.93 -14.35 -2.01
C PHE A 63 -10.01 -13.43 -2.84
N PHE A 64 -8.83 -13.91 -3.26
CA PHE A 64 -7.84 -13.06 -3.92
C PHE A 64 -8.12 -12.81 -5.41
N ASN A 65 -8.71 -13.76 -6.14
CA ASN A 65 -9.00 -13.60 -7.58
C ASN A 65 -9.98 -12.44 -7.87
N PRO A 66 -11.12 -12.29 -7.16
CA PRO A 66 -11.98 -11.12 -7.32
C PRO A 66 -11.26 -9.79 -7.01
N MET A 67 -10.40 -9.77 -6.00
CA MET A 67 -9.59 -8.59 -5.68
C MET A 67 -8.64 -8.22 -6.84
N ARG A 68 -7.97 -9.21 -7.44
CA ARG A 68 -7.08 -8.99 -8.59
C ARG A 68 -7.84 -8.42 -9.80
N ARG A 69 -9.04 -8.95 -10.09
CA ARG A 69 -9.91 -8.42 -11.15
C ARG A 69 -10.33 -6.97 -10.83
N ALA A 70 -10.78 -6.71 -9.61
CA ALA A 70 -11.17 -5.38 -9.20
C ALA A 70 -10.02 -4.35 -9.31
N ILE A 71 -8.79 -4.73 -8.96
CA ILE A 71 -7.61 -3.86 -9.14
C ILE A 71 -7.42 -3.50 -10.63
N LEU A 72 -7.63 -4.46 -11.53
CA LEU A 72 -7.48 -4.24 -12.99
C LEU A 72 -8.61 -3.42 -13.59
N GLU A 73 -9.82 -3.50 -13.04
CA GLU A 73 -11.02 -2.79 -13.50
C GLU A 73 -11.04 -1.32 -13.08
N HIS A 74 -10.25 -0.94 -12.07
CA HIS A 74 -10.25 0.41 -11.52
C HIS A 74 -8.93 1.14 -11.79
N GLU A 75 -8.97 2.47 -11.62
CA GLU A 75 -7.84 3.35 -11.89
C GLU A 75 -7.32 4.05 -10.62
N PRO A 76 -6.03 4.44 -10.59
CA PRO A 76 -5.51 5.29 -9.53
C PRO A 76 -6.36 6.56 -9.36
N ASN A 77 -6.65 6.94 -8.13
CA ASN A 77 -7.34 8.19 -7.84
C ASN A 77 -6.39 9.40 -7.81
N GLU A 78 -6.96 10.58 -7.59
CA GLU A 78 -6.21 11.84 -7.56
C GLU A 78 -5.14 11.87 -6.47
N GLY A 79 -5.38 11.22 -5.32
CA GLY A 79 -4.38 11.14 -4.26
C GLY A 79 -3.11 10.42 -4.71
N HIS A 80 -3.22 9.33 -5.46
CA HIS A 80 -2.05 8.64 -6.04
C HIS A 80 -1.28 9.55 -6.99
N ARG A 81 -1.99 10.35 -7.81
CA ARG A 81 -1.38 11.31 -8.76
C ARG A 81 -0.68 12.47 -8.05
N ILE A 82 -1.25 12.95 -6.93
CA ILE A 82 -0.62 13.98 -6.10
C ILE A 82 0.71 13.47 -5.56
N ILE A 83 0.75 12.27 -4.99
CA ILE A 83 1.98 11.68 -4.46
C ILE A 83 3.06 11.57 -5.55
N ALA A 84 2.70 11.05 -6.71
CA ALA A 84 3.63 10.96 -7.85
C ALA A 84 4.13 12.33 -8.33
N ALA A 85 3.25 13.34 -8.37
CA ALA A 85 3.62 14.68 -8.81
C ALA A 85 4.60 15.38 -7.86
N LEU A 86 4.55 15.07 -6.56
CA LEU A 86 5.48 15.62 -5.56
C LEU A 86 6.93 15.17 -5.80
N GLU A 87 7.19 14.10 -6.54
CA GLU A 87 8.55 13.66 -6.90
C GLU A 87 9.31 14.70 -7.75
N ASN A 88 8.62 15.61 -8.42
CA ASN A 88 9.28 16.68 -9.16
C ASN A 88 10.09 17.62 -8.26
N ASP A 89 9.60 17.88 -7.05
CA ASP A 89 10.19 18.87 -6.14
C ASP A 89 10.79 18.24 -4.87
N PHE A 90 10.39 17.03 -4.50
CA PHE A 90 10.80 16.32 -3.27
C PHE A 90 11.41 14.94 -3.59
N ASP A 91 12.14 14.39 -2.63
CA ASP A 91 12.59 12.98 -2.64
C ASP A 91 11.50 12.15 -1.95
N VAL A 92 10.63 11.57 -2.76
CA VAL A 92 9.43 10.86 -2.28
C VAL A 92 9.70 9.35 -2.22
N THR A 93 9.29 8.72 -1.13
CA THR A 93 9.20 7.26 -1.00
C THR A 93 7.80 6.90 -0.56
N VAL A 94 7.17 5.98 -1.26
CA VAL A 94 5.91 5.37 -0.83
C VAL A 94 6.20 4.04 -0.16
N ILE A 95 5.70 3.85 1.06
CA ILE A 95 5.67 2.58 1.77
C ILE A 95 4.21 2.17 1.85
N THR A 96 3.81 1.16 1.09
CA THR A 96 2.40 0.76 1.03
C THR A 96 2.14 -0.60 1.65
N GLN A 97 1.01 -0.71 2.35
CA GLN A 97 0.42 -1.96 2.81
C GLN A 97 -0.52 -2.58 1.76
N ASN A 98 -0.83 -1.81 0.69
CA ASN A 98 -1.74 -2.25 -0.35
C ASN A 98 -1.06 -3.19 -1.34
N GLY A 99 -1.84 -4.16 -1.83
CA GLY A 99 -1.39 -5.05 -2.90
C GLY A 99 -1.73 -4.56 -4.31
N ASP A 100 -2.41 -3.43 -4.45
CA ASP A 100 -2.69 -2.82 -5.76
C ASP A 100 -1.45 -2.10 -6.33
N ASP A 101 -1.44 -1.88 -7.65
CA ASP A 101 -0.35 -1.22 -8.37
C ASP A 101 -0.61 0.27 -8.63
N TYR A 102 -1.57 0.89 -7.91
CA TYR A 102 -2.04 2.23 -8.22
C TYR A 102 -0.99 3.32 -8.04
N HIS A 103 -0.11 3.21 -7.03
CA HIS A 103 1.00 4.14 -6.89
C HIS A 103 1.92 4.11 -8.11
N THR A 104 2.31 2.91 -8.55
CA THR A 104 3.15 2.73 -9.75
C THR A 104 2.44 3.19 -11.02
N ARG A 105 1.14 2.85 -11.19
CA ARG A 105 0.33 3.30 -12.34
C ARG A 105 0.12 4.81 -12.36
N ALA A 106 0.08 5.46 -11.19
CA ALA A 106 0.00 6.92 -11.10
C ALA A 106 1.32 7.62 -11.42
N GLY A 107 2.45 6.88 -11.49
CA GLY A 107 3.76 7.40 -11.84
C GLY A 107 4.76 7.52 -10.68
N SER A 108 4.43 7.04 -9.47
CA SER A 108 5.40 6.96 -8.37
C SER A 108 6.56 6.03 -8.73
N THR A 109 7.80 6.53 -8.55
CA THR A 109 9.00 5.81 -9.00
C THR A 109 9.65 4.98 -7.90
N ARG A 110 9.37 5.28 -6.63
CA ARG A 110 9.92 4.57 -5.48
C ARG A 110 8.81 4.09 -4.55
N VAL A 111 8.36 2.86 -4.77
CA VAL A 111 7.27 2.22 -4.01
C VAL A 111 7.78 0.95 -3.35
N ILE A 112 7.62 0.86 -2.03
CA ILE A 112 7.95 -0.31 -1.20
C ILE A 112 6.64 -1.01 -0.84
N TYR A 113 6.40 -2.17 -1.41
CA TYR A 113 5.20 -2.99 -1.19
C TYR A 113 5.41 -3.94 -0.01
N LEU A 114 5.08 -3.51 1.21
CA LEU A 114 5.35 -4.29 2.43
C LEU A 114 4.57 -5.61 2.49
N HIS A 115 3.38 -5.65 1.91
CA HIS A 115 2.53 -6.83 1.95
C HIS A 115 2.44 -7.54 0.59
N GLY A 116 3.41 -7.30 -0.29
CA GLY A 116 3.44 -7.89 -1.63
C GLY A 116 2.56 -7.16 -2.64
N GLU A 117 2.40 -7.76 -3.82
CA GLU A 117 1.72 -7.17 -4.97
C GLU A 117 0.69 -8.18 -5.51
N ALA A 118 -0.61 -7.90 -5.36
CA ALA A 118 -1.69 -8.82 -5.74
C ALA A 118 -1.69 -9.14 -7.25
N LEU A 119 -1.16 -8.23 -8.08
CA LEU A 119 -1.01 -8.42 -9.54
C LEU A 119 0.31 -9.11 -9.93
N LYS A 120 0.90 -9.86 -9.00
CA LYS A 120 1.96 -10.81 -9.28
C LYS A 120 1.58 -12.20 -8.75
N ASN A 121 2.18 -13.22 -9.32
CA ASN A 121 2.09 -14.59 -8.84
C ASN A 121 3.36 -14.93 -8.07
N ALA A 122 3.27 -15.90 -7.15
CA ALA A 122 4.42 -16.46 -6.46
C ALA A 122 4.42 -17.99 -6.52
N SER A 123 5.60 -18.58 -6.33
CA SER A 123 5.74 -20.01 -6.10
C SER A 123 5.31 -20.37 -4.68
N SER A 124 4.56 -21.47 -4.49
CA SER A 124 4.30 -21.98 -3.15
C SER A 124 5.51 -22.63 -2.50
N ALA A 125 6.50 -23.09 -3.29
CA ALA A 125 7.74 -23.65 -2.76
C ALA A 125 8.77 -22.57 -2.38
N ASN A 126 8.74 -21.44 -3.11
CA ASN A 126 9.60 -20.29 -2.84
C ASN A 126 8.81 -18.97 -3.00
N PRO A 127 8.12 -18.52 -1.95
CA PRO A 127 7.27 -17.32 -2.00
C PRO A 127 8.00 -16.02 -2.36
N SER A 128 9.32 -15.97 -2.22
CA SER A 128 10.13 -14.81 -2.62
C SER A 128 10.28 -14.67 -4.14
N LEU A 129 10.02 -15.74 -4.90
CA LEU A 129 10.04 -15.70 -6.36
C LEU A 129 8.69 -15.24 -6.89
N SER A 130 8.65 -14.03 -7.42
CA SER A 130 7.46 -13.47 -8.04
C SER A 130 7.51 -13.51 -9.57
N TYR A 131 6.34 -13.65 -10.17
CA TYR A 131 6.14 -13.75 -11.62
C TYR A 131 5.05 -12.76 -12.05
N PRO A 132 5.17 -12.16 -13.24
CA PRO A 132 4.09 -11.32 -13.77
C PRO A 132 2.82 -12.15 -14.01
N ILE A 133 1.67 -11.50 -13.95
CA ILE A 133 0.40 -12.10 -14.34
C ILE A 133 0.08 -11.83 -15.82
N ASP A 134 -0.79 -12.65 -16.40
CA ASP A 134 -1.55 -12.24 -17.57
C ASP A 134 -2.70 -11.33 -17.11
N ARG A 135 -2.67 -10.06 -17.50
CA ARG A 135 -3.70 -9.08 -17.09
C ARG A 135 -5.08 -9.37 -17.70
N ASN A 136 -5.14 -10.14 -18.81
CA ASN A 136 -6.40 -10.57 -19.41
C ASN A 136 -6.98 -11.82 -18.75
N ASN A 137 -6.14 -12.59 -18.04
CA ASN A 137 -6.54 -13.77 -17.27
C ASN A 137 -5.81 -13.78 -15.91
N PRO A 138 -6.21 -12.90 -14.97
CA PRO A 138 -5.46 -12.68 -13.74
C PRO A 138 -5.66 -13.78 -12.68
N ASP A 139 -6.63 -14.64 -12.85
CA ASP A 139 -7.01 -15.65 -11.86
C ASP A 139 -5.96 -16.77 -11.72
N ILE A 140 -5.83 -17.28 -10.52
CA ILE A 140 -5.07 -18.48 -10.22
C ILE A 140 -6.06 -19.59 -9.88
N HIS A 141 -5.84 -20.78 -10.44
CA HIS A 141 -6.63 -21.98 -10.15
C HIS A 141 -5.80 -23.05 -9.44
N LEU A 142 -6.48 -23.94 -8.74
CA LEU A 142 -5.82 -25.12 -8.19
C LEU A 142 -5.28 -26.00 -9.33
N GLY A 143 -3.97 -26.27 -9.28
CA GLY A 143 -3.26 -27.00 -10.32
C GLY A 143 -2.36 -26.12 -11.18
N ASP A 144 -2.56 -24.81 -11.18
CA ASP A 144 -1.66 -23.88 -11.87
C ASP A 144 -0.24 -23.95 -11.28
N LYS A 145 0.75 -24.06 -12.15
CA LYS A 145 2.13 -24.33 -11.76
C LYS A 145 3.03 -23.12 -11.96
N ALA A 146 3.84 -22.85 -10.92
CA ALA A 146 5.00 -22.01 -11.05
C ALA A 146 6.10 -22.73 -11.87
N PRO A 147 7.14 -22.02 -12.36
CA PRO A 147 8.23 -22.62 -13.10
C PRO A 147 8.98 -23.73 -12.35
N ASP A 148 8.95 -23.74 -11.01
CA ASP A 148 9.50 -24.79 -10.16
C ASP A 148 8.59 -26.01 -9.99
N GLY A 149 7.44 -26.03 -10.66
CA GLY A 149 6.45 -27.11 -10.62
C GLY A 149 5.51 -27.07 -9.41
N SER A 150 5.69 -26.13 -8.46
CA SER A 150 4.80 -25.95 -7.32
C SER A 150 3.50 -25.23 -7.70
N GLN A 151 2.51 -25.25 -6.82
CA GLN A 151 1.28 -24.48 -7.01
C GLN A 151 1.57 -22.98 -7.04
N LEU A 152 1.00 -22.25 -7.99
CA LEU A 152 0.97 -20.78 -7.96
C LEU A 152 0.11 -20.27 -6.80
N ARG A 153 0.54 -19.16 -6.22
CA ARG A 153 -0.21 -18.39 -5.23
C ARG A 153 -0.15 -16.89 -5.58
N PRO A 154 -1.07 -16.03 -5.08
CA PRO A 154 -0.89 -14.59 -5.13
C PRO A 154 0.42 -14.19 -4.43
N TYR A 155 1.16 -13.23 -5.00
CA TYR A 155 2.36 -12.65 -4.38
C TYR A 155 1.94 -11.60 -3.35
N VAL A 156 1.35 -12.05 -2.26
CA VAL A 156 0.97 -11.24 -1.10
C VAL A 156 1.54 -11.88 0.16
N ILE A 157 1.84 -11.06 1.15
CA ILE A 157 2.27 -11.54 2.47
C ILE A 157 1.01 -11.89 3.27
N TYR A 158 0.86 -13.16 3.63
CA TYR A 158 -0.25 -13.62 4.45
C TYR A 158 -0.02 -13.24 5.93
N PHE A 159 -1.09 -13.22 6.71
CA PHE A 159 -0.92 -13.17 8.17
C PHE A 159 -0.06 -14.35 8.63
N ASP A 160 0.81 -14.13 9.63
CA ASP A 160 1.84 -15.06 10.12
C ASP A 160 2.97 -15.36 9.10
N GLU A 161 3.06 -14.62 8.01
CA GLU A 161 4.18 -14.67 7.06
C GLU A 161 5.10 -13.46 7.28
N ASP A 162 6.41 -13.70 7.27
CA ASP A 162 7.40 -12.64 7.46
C ASP A 162 7.47 -11.70 6.24
N ILE A 163 7.59 -10.41 6.51
CA ILE A 163 7.93 -9.42 5.48
C ILE A 163 9.38 -9.67 5.04
N ASP A 164 9.66 -9.54 3.75
CA ASP A 164 11.03 -9.63 3.24
C ASP A 164 11.96 -8.69 3.99
N ALA A 165 13.05 -9.24 4.53
CA ALA A 165 13.99 -8.50 5.36
C ALA A 165 14.71 -7.37 4.61
N GLY A 166 14.82 -7.46 3.27
CA GLY A 166 15.38 -6.40 2.41
C GLY A 166 14.42 -5.23 2.31
N LEU A 167 13.16 -5.52 1.97
CA LEU A 167 12.09 -4.51 1.89
C LEU A 167 11.89 -3.83 3.25
N TRP A 168 11.90 -4.60 4.35
CA TRP A 168 11.78 -4.06 5.69
C TRP A 168 12.91 -3.08 6.02
N ARG A 169 14.16 -3.47 5.77
CA ARG A 169 15.33 -2.58 5.98
C ARG A 169 15.24 -1.30 5.14
N GLU A 170 14.76 -1.41 3.91
CA GLU A 170 14.57 -0.26 3.03
C GLU A 170 13.50 0.69 3.58
N ALA A 171 12.37 0.17 4.03
CA ALA A 171 11.30 0.94 4.66
C ALA A 171 11.77 1.64 5.93
N VAL A 172 12.46 0.94 6.84
CA VAL A 172 13.04 1.51 8.05
C VAL A 172 14.05 2.62 7.72
N LYS A 173 14.91 2.41 6.72
CA LYS A 173 15.88 3.42 6.29
C LYS A 173 15.17 4.67 5.77
N ALA A 174 14.18 4.51 4.89
CA ALA A 174 13.41 5.64 4.36
C ALA A 174 12.73 6.42 5.49
N THR A 175 12.11 5.72 6.45
CA THR A 175 11.45 6.33 7.61
C THR A 175 12.44 7.14 8.47
N LYS A 176 13.62 6.57 8.78
CA LYS A 176 14.66 7.27 9.58
C LYS A 176 15.23 8.51 8.92
N GLU A 177 15.11 8.62 7.62
CA GLU A 177 15.65 9.73 6.85
C GLU A 177 14.58 10.76 6.45
N ALA A 178 13.33 10.57 6.87
CA ALA A 178 12.20 11.41 6.48
C ALA A 178 12.23 12.79 7.15
N ASP A 179 12.00 13.84 6.36
CA ASP A 179 11.64 15.18 6.85
C ASP A 179 10.13 15.27 7.13
N TRP A 180 9.34 14.53 6.33
CA TRP A 180 7.88 14.39 6.48
C TRP A 180 7.49 12.91 6.41
N PHE A 181 6.65 12.48 7.35
CA PHE A 181 6.05 11.15 7.34
C PHE A 181 4.53 11.28 7.31
N VAL A 182 3.91 10.85 6.21
CA VAL A 182 2.49 11.07 5.95
C VAL A 182 1.76 9.73 5.89
N VAL A 183 0.91 9.48 6.87
CA VAL A 183 0.04 8.31 6.91
C VAL A 183 -1.22 8.62 6.14
N VAL A 184 -1.62 7.78 5.18
CA VAL A 184 -2.84 7.97 4.38
C VAL A 184 -3.68 6.70 4.38
N GLY A 185 -4.90 6.79 4.90
CA GLY A 185 -5.87 5.71 4.83
C GLY A 185 -5.43 4.42 5.51
N SER A 186 -4.71 4.52 6.64
CA SER A 186 -4.26 3.39 7.43
C SER A 186 -4.60 3.56 8.90
N THR A 187 -5.21 2.53 9.49
CA THR A 187 -5.51 2.48 10.92
C THR A 187 -4.27 2.28 11.80
N MET A 188 -3.11 1.99 11.21
CA MET A 188 -1.84 1.68 11.90
C MET A 188 -1.95 0.54 12.93
N LEU A 189 -2.87 -0.42 12.72
CA LEU A 189 -3.11 -1.56 13.63
C LEU A 189 -2.44 -2.86 13.17
N VAL A 190 -1.79 -2.87 12.00
CA VAL A 190 -1.18 -4.08 11.43
C VAL A 190 0.32 -4.08 11.70
N TYR A 191 0.78 -5.04 12.51
CA TYR A 191 2.18 -5.29 12.75
C TYR A 191 2.75 -6.32 11.76
N PRO A 192 4.05 -6.24 11.39
CA PRO A 192 5.04 -5.29 11.90
C PRO A 192 4.99 -3.88 11.26
N ALA A 193 4.18 -3.63 10.23
CA ALA A 193 4.18 -2.36 9.50
C ALA A 193 3.97 -1.12 10.40
N ALA A 194 3.10 -1.21 11.41
CA ALA A 194 2.87 -0.14 12.39
C ALA A 194 4.12 0.23 13.21
N SER A 195 5.07 -0.69 13.41
CA SER A 195 6.30 -0.40 14.17
C SER A 195 7.26 0.54 13.45
N LEU A 196 7.03 0.86 12.16
CA LEU A 196 7.78 1.92 11.47
C LEU A 196 7.63 3.28 12.15
N LEU A 197 6.50 3.54 12.84
CA LEU A 197 6.31 4.78 13.59
C LEU A 197 7.41 5.03 14.64
N ALA A 198 7.92 3.98 15.27
CA ALA A 198 9.02 4.08 16.23
C ALA A 198 10.37 4.45 15.58
N ALA A 199 10.47 4.42 14.27
CA ALA A 199 11.69 4.77 13.54
C ALA A 199 11.68 6.22 13.02
N ILE A 200 10.58 6.96 13.22
CA ILE A 200 10.43 8.35 12.77
C ILE A 200 11.38 9.23 13.61
N PRO A 201 12.21 10.11 13.00
CA PRO A 201 13.07 11.03 13.74
C PRO A 201 12.26 12.11 14.48
N ASP A 202 12.76 12.60 15.62
CA ASP A 202 12.13 13.71 16.37
C ASP A 202 11.97 14.99 15.54
N SER A 203 12.84 15.20 14.56
CA SER A 203 12.79 16.35 13.65
C SER A 203 11.79 16.20 12.51
N CYS A 204 11.18 15.02 12.34
CA CYS A 204 10.26 14.71 11.25
C CYS A 204 8.87 15.27 11.57
N HIS A 205 8.23 15.86 10.57
CA HIS A 205 6.83 16.28 10.67
C HIS A 205 5.92 15.12 10.30
N MET A 206 5.08 14.70 11.23
CA MET A 206 4.10 13.63 10.99
C MET A 206 2.73 14.22 10.68
N VAL A 207 2.08 13.66 9.64
CA VAL A 207 0.72 14.00 9.24
C VAL A 207 -0.09 12.71 9.08
N VAL A 208 -1.32 12.71 9.56
CA VAL A 208 -2.26 11.59 9.40
C VAL A 208 -3.47 12.08 8.61
N ILE A 209 -3.74 11.42 7.50
CA ILE A 209 -4.86 11.70 6.60
C ILE A 209 -5.79 10.50 6.60
N ASP A 210 -6.94 10.64 7.24
CA ASP A 210 -7.98 9.62 7.30
C ASP A 210 -9.32 10.29 7.67
N PRO A 211 -10.45 9.93 7.04
CA PRO A 211 -11.76 10.51 7.40
C PRO A 211 -12.31 10.03 8.75
N GLY A 212 -11.81 8.88 9.26
CA GLY A 212 -12.19 8.30 10.54
C GLY A 212 -11.21 8.64 11.65
N GLU A 213 -11.63 8.43 12.89
CA GLU A 213 -10.72 8.54 14.03
C GLU A 213 -9.59 7.51 13.92
N VAL A 214 -8.34 7.98 14.03
CA VAL A 214 -7.14 7.14 14.02
C VAL A 214 -6.52 7.15 15.40
N SER A 215 -6.49 5.98 16.05
CA SER A 215 -5.72 5.76 17.27
C SER A 215 -4.35 5.24 16.88
N LEU A 216 -3.32 6.06 17.06
CA LEU A 216 -1.95 5.61 16.83
C LEU A 216 -1.50 4.69 17.97
N PRO A 217 -0.60 3.72 17.69
CA PRO A 217 0.02 2.90 18.72
C PRO A 217 0.72 3.76 19.80
N GLU A 218 0.76 3.27 21.03
CA GLU A 218 1.41 3.97 22.17
C GLU A 218 2.90 4.24 21.92
N GLU A 219 3.54 3.46 21.06
CA GLU A 219 4.93 3.64 20.65
C GLU A 219 5.15 4.86 19.75
N CYS A 220 4.08 5.47 19.26
CA CYS A 220 4.14 6.72 18.51
C CYS A 220 4.19 7.91 19.45
N TYR A 221 5.40 8.29 19.88
CA TYR A 221 5.62 9.43 20.80
C TYR A 221 5.61 10.79 20.08
N HIS A 222 5.44 10.82 18.77
CA HIS A 222 5.47 12.03 17.96
C HIS A 222 4.10 12.70 17.94
N GLY A 223 4.07 14.01 18.13
CA GLY A 223 2.91 14.80 17.78
C GLY A 223 2.66 14.75 16.26
N TYR A 224 1.42 14.74 15.85
CA TYR A 224 1.05 14.74 14.44
C TYR A 224 -0.03 15.76 14.12
N SER A 225 -0.06 16.21 12.87
CA SER A 225 -1.18 16.98 12.33
C SER A 225 -2.21 15.99 11.78
N TYR A 226 -3.46 16.15 12.17
CA TYR A 226 -4.56 15.31 11.69
C TYR A 226 -5.39 16.04 10.64
N VAL A 227 -5.63 15.35 9.51
CA VAL A 227 -6.44 15.83 8.39
C VAL A 227 -7.63 14.87 8.23
N PRO A 228 -8.85 15.20 8.72
CA PRO A 228 -10.02 14.32 8.72
C PRO A 228 -10.69 14.27 7.34
N GLU A 229 -9.97 13.83 6.32
CA GLU A 229 -10.40 13.84 4.94
C GLU A 229 -10.03 12.54 4.23
N GLY A 230 -10.74 12.20 3.13
CA GLY A 230 -10.36 11.14 2.23
C GLY A 230 -9.02 11.42 1.53
N ALA A 231 -8.45 10.41 0.90
CA ALA A 231 -7.08 10.45 0.39
C ALA A 231 -6.83 11.63 -0.57
N SER A 232 -7.68 11.82 -1.58
CA SER A 232 -7.47 12.87 -2.60
C SER A 232 -7.55 14.27 -2.01
N LYS A 233 -8.58 14.54 -1.23
CA LYS A 233 -8.79 15.86 -0.62
C LYS A 233 -7.76 16.12 0.48
N GLY A 234 -7.48 15.11 1.31
CA GLY A 234 -6.50 15.22 2.39
C GLY A 234 -5.08 15.44 1.90
N LEU A 235 -4.70 14.79 0.79
CA LEU A 235 -3.40 15.02 0.16
C LEU A 235 -3.30 16.41 -0.48
N PHE A 236 -4.39 16.95 -1.01
CA PHE A 236 -4.42 18.34 -1.45
C PHE A 236 -4.24 19.31 -0.27
N SER A 237 -4.95 19.09 0.84
CA SER A 237 -4.78 19.86 2.10
C SER A 237 -3.33 19.74 2.64
N PHE A 238 -2.71 18.57 2.53
CA PHE A 238 -1.29 18.39 2.86
C PHE A 238 -0.37 19.21 1.96
N MET A 239 -0.61 19.28 0.65
CA MET A 239 0.17 20.14 -0.26
C MET A 239 0.08 21.62 0.13
N GLU A 240 -1.11 22.10 0.54
CA GLU A 240 -1.28 23.48 1.02
C GLU A 240 -0.51 23.72 2.33
N MET A 241 -0.54 22.75 3.26
CA MET A 241 0.24 22.77 4.50
C MET A 241 1.74 22.82 4.19
N LEU A 242 2.22 21.96 3.31
CA LEU A 242 3.61 21.89 2.87
C LEU A 242 4.06 23.21 2.21
N ALA A 243 3.21 23.84 1.38
CA ALA A 243 3.48 25.11 0.74
C ALA A 243 3.67 26.25 1.77
N LYS A 244 2.90 26.27 2.83
CA LYS A 244 3.02 27.23 3.94
C LYS A 244 4.32 26.99 4.72
N TYR A 245 4.62 25.72 5.02
CA TYR A 245 5.81 25.35 5.77
C TYR A 245 7.10 25.68 5.02
N GLU A 246 7.18 25.31 3.76
CA GLU A 246 8.34 25.57 2.89
C GLU A 246 8.42 27.05 2.44
N ARG A 247 7.44 27.87 2.80
CA ARG A 247 7.31 29.29 2.34
C ARG A 247 7.39 29.41 0.82
N SER A 248 6.92 28.40 0.11
CA SER A 248 6.96 28.30 -1.34
C SER A 248 5.74 27.58 -1.87
N ARG A 249 5.04 28.17 -2.82
CA ARG A 249 3.89 27.54 -3.51
C ARG A 249 4.26 26.97 -4.88
N LYS A 250 5.52 27.06 -5.27
CA LYS A 250 5.96 26.70 -6.63
C LYS A 250 5.47 25.30 -7.06
N PHE A 251 5.63 24.30 -6.19
CA PHE A 251 5.20 22.93 -6.49
C PHE A 251 3.67 22.80 -6.56
N LEU A 252 2.94 23.50 -5.68
CA LEU A 252 1.47 23.52 -5.69
C LEU A 252 0.95 24.20 -6.96
N ASP A 253 1.53 25.34 -7.35
CA ASP A 253 1.16 26.06 -8.56
C ASP A 253 1.49 25.23 -9.82
N ASN A 254 2.62 24.52 -9.83
CA ASN A 254 2.98 23.58 -10.88
C ASN A 254 1.99 22.43 -10.97
N TYR A 255 1.59 21.84 -9.84
CA TYR A 255 0.59 20.80 -9.80
C TYR A 255 -0.75 21.28 -10.35
N LEU A 256 -1.26 22.42 -9.88
CA LEU A 256 -2.51 23.00 -10.37
C LEU A 256 -2.50 23.32 -11.87
N ARG A 257 -1.32 23.67 -12.40
CA ARG A 257 -1.14 24.06 -13.81
C ARG A 257 -0.89 22.86 -14.74
N TYR A 258 -0.13 21.87 -14.28
CA TYR A 258 0.42 20.80 -15.12
C TYR A 258 0.18 19.39 -14.56
N GLY A 259 -0.20 19.27 -13.30
CA GLY A 259 -0.20 18.01 -12.54
C GLY A 259 -1.38 17.08 -12.83
N ARG A 260 -2.36 17.49 -13.62
CA ARG A 260 -3.36 16.55 -14.13
C ARG A 260 -2.72 15.80 -15.29
N PRO A 261 -2.44 14.49 -15.18
CA PRO A 261 -2.01 13.72 -16.34
C PRO A 261 -3.08 13.91 -17.43
N LYS A 262 -2.63 14.22 -18.65
CA LYS A 262 -3.53 14.15 -19.80
C LYS A 262 -4.13 12.75 -19.80
N PRO A 263 -5.44 12.58 -20.00
CA PRO A 263 -6.00 11.27 -20.24
C PRO A 263 -5.16 10.64 -21.35
N SER A 264 -4.71 9.40 -21.12
CA SER A 264 -4.07 8.61 -22.16
C SER A 264 -5.02 8.61 -23.36
N VAL A 265 -4.63 9.31 -24.40
CA VAL A 265 -5.27 9.14 -25.69
C VAL A 265 -4.70 7.83 -26.21
N ASP A 266 -5.56 6.82 -26.23
CA ASP A 266 -5.49 5.46 -26.79
C ASP A 266 -4.16 4.95 -27.33
#